data_fc07ad046d126ad1098b18dac92ebc18
#
_entry.id   fc07ad046d126ad1098b18dac92ebc18
#
_cell.length_a   1.000
_cell.length_b   1.000
_cell.length_c   1.000
_cell.angle_alpha   90.00
_cell.angle_beta   90.00
_cell.angle_gamma   90.00
#
_symmetry.space_group_name_H-M   'P 1'
#
loop_
_entity.id
_entity.type
_entity.pdbx_description
1 polymer ?
#
loop_
_entity_poly.entity_id
_entity_poly.type
_entity_poly.pdbx_seq_one_letter_code
_entity_poly.pdbx_strand_id
1 'polypeptide(L)'
;MKKVFVGALVALFAFVACNGEDLPPVDNGDQNQTETPGGEDPGEEPGDEPGGEQEPPAVFEWPNDPTAFDYELDLNESKKAEYNADELAAQGVNNSDKRTLTSAVTTGGVTYGGPGISFYGNRMTIDQVKTTHYSETYPNIIPSERYQSFKINRPGSVTFFQSIGTAADASGLRVPTFYMAVVTTVNGVTSAKIVDEVTPEELTADRPGNPNAAEYQKYHVTLTVTEADLAGITEAATVYIYHKNPKFNSLLVHYYQFTWKSGAETNASQRKPKILLAGDSIVREYKENEAPQAGWGQYLAAALGENVKVKNHAVGGESTKSFKESGKWNGLIEETLSGDVVLIWFMHNDKGSSKDGYRTDAATTYRDYLKEYISDVRGKGAVPVLVTSILPRQFENGQPRRSLGDFPDAMRAVAQETETLLIDCEQWSYDWLAGLGETGSEQYYVVDKRDPAKIDNTHITHTGAEIVAKYIADELVRLGVWTK
;
A
#
# COMPACT_ATOMS: atom_id res chain seq x y z
N MET A 1 -18.14 39.94 36.60
CA MET A 1 -16.89 40.72 36.67
C MET A 1 -15.72 39.80 37.04
N LYS A 2 -14.88 39.45 36.07
CA LYS A 2 -13.43 39.18 36.15
C LYS A 2 -12.98 38.78 34.75
N LYS A 3 -12.24 39.68 34.14
CA LYS A 3 -11.56 39.52 32.86
C LYS A 3 -10.35 38.61 33.06
N VAL A 4 -10.14 37.65 32.18
CA VAL A 4 -8.88 36.92 32.04
C VAL A 4 -8.28 37.25 30.70
N PHE A 5 -7.04 37.74 30.75
CA PHE A 5 -6.19 38.12 29.62
C PHE A 5 -5.70 36.86 28.90
N VAL A 6 -5.76 36.87 27.57
CA VAL A 6 -5.06 35.93 26.70
C VAL A 6 -3.80 36.62 26.22
N GLY A 7 -2.63 36.10 26.61
CA GLY A 7 -1.34 36.53 26.14
C GLY A 7 -0.95 35.75 24.88
N ALA A 8 -0.78 36.43 23.76
CA ALA A 8 -0.22 35.89 22.53
C ALA A 8 1.32 35.92 22.62
N LEU A 9 1.93 34.74 22.49
CA LEU A 9 3.38 34.60 22.35
C LEU A 9 3.73 34.59 20.84
N VAL A 10 4.35 35.66 20.39
CA VAL A 10 4.91 35.78 19.03
C VAL A 10 6.34 35.24 19.10
N ALA A 11 6.63 34.17 18.41
CA ALA A 11 7.99 33.68 18.20
C ALA A 11 8.58 34.31 16.96
N LEU A 12 9.62 35.12 17.17
CA LEU A 12 10.41 35.79 16.14
C LEU A 12 11.51 34.82 15.67
N PHE A 13 11.45 34.35 14.43
CA PHE A 13 12.57 33.67 13.79
C PHE A 13 13.50 34.68 13.11
N ALA A 14 14.72 34.78 13.58
CA ALA A 14 15.77 35.55 12.99
C ALA A 14 16.39 34.80 11.80
N PHE A 15 16.36 35.40 10.62
CA PHE A 15 17.14 34.99 9.46
C PHE A 15 18.62 35.38 9.69
N VAL A 16 19.52 34.39 9.63
CA VAL A 16 20.95 34.62 9.47
C VAL A 16 21.27 34.45 8.01
N ALA A 17 21.63 35.55 7.37
CA ALA A 17 22.21 35.57 6.03
C ALA A 17 23.71 35.27 6.13
N CYS A 18 24.17 34.22 5.45
CA CYS A 18 25.60 34.01 5.19
C CYS A 18 25.91 34.42 3.76
N ASN A 19 26.88 35.28 3.66
CA ASN A 19 27.43 35.88 2.44
C ASN A 19 28.13 34.82 1.56
N GLY A 20 28.08 35.11 0.24
CA GLY A 20 28.73 34.33 -0.79
C GLY A 20 30.26 34.45 -0.77
N GLU A 21 30.90 33.42 -1.24
CA GLU A 21 32.27 33.42 -1.72
C GLU A 21 32.32 32.93 -3.16
N ASP A 22 33.16 33.62 -3.94
CA ASP A 22 33.27 33.60 -5.38
C ASP A 22 33.77 32.28 -5.97
N LEU A 23 33.21 31.88 -7.11
CA LEU A 23 33.78 30.90 -8.02
C LEU A 23 34.68 31.59 -9.04
N PRO A 24 35.86 31.01 -9.39
CA PRO A 24 36.74 31.60 -10.40
C PRO A 24 36.22 31.37 -11.83
N PRO A 25 36.63 32.20 -12.80
CA PRO A 25 36.06 32.25 -14.14
C PRO A 25 36.60 31.15 -15.04
N VAL A 26 35.73 30.68 -15.94
CA VAL A 26 36.03 29.75 -17.03
C VAL A 26 36.70 30.57 -18.16
N ASP A 27 37.89 30.15 -18.56
CA ASP A 27 38.65 30.71 -19.67
C ASP A 27 38.11 30.15 -21.01
N ASN A 28 37.67 31.04 -21.89
CA ASN A 28 37.35 30.78 -23.28
C ASN A 28 38.59 31.15 -24.14
N GLY A 29 39.28 30.14 -24.62
CA GLY A 29 40.37 30.29 -25.59
C GLY A 29 39.96 29.76 -26.95
N ASP A 30 39.63 30.67 -27.84
CA ASP A 30 39.44 30.50 -29.26
C ASP A 30 40.83 30.51 -29.97
N GLN A 31 41.03 29.65 -31.00
CA GLN A 31 41.69 29.98 -32.27
C GLN A 31 42.16 28.72 -33.01
N ASN A 32 41.51 28.36 -34.04
CA ASN A 32 41.80 28.41 -35.47
C ASN A 32 43.29 28.26 -35.89
N GLN A 33 43.63 27.19 -36.64
CA GLN A 33 44.34 27.28 -37.91
C GLN A 33 44.39 25.93 -38.66
N THR A 34 44.03 26.05 -39.90
CA THR A 34 44.16 25.22 -41.07
C THR A 34 45.57 24.63 -41.31
N GLU A 35 45.66 23.41 -41.82
CA GLU A 35 46.42 23.03 -43.01
C GLU A 35 46.20 21.57 -43.37
N THR A 36 45.76 21.29 -44.60
CA THR A 36 45.93 20.05 -45.39
C THR A 36 47.07 20.32 -46.38
N PRO A 37 47.77 19.33 -47.07
CA PRO A 37 47.21 18.09 -47.57
C PRO A 37 48.24 16.92 -47.64
N GLY A 38 47.75 15.73 -48.02
CA GLY A 38 48.57 14.77 -48.78
C GLY A 38 48.45 13.29 -48.43
N GLY A 39 47.77 12.55 -49.33
CA GLY A 39 48.34 11.35 -49.95
C GLY A 39 47.93 9.99 -49.39
N GLU A 40 46.98 9.34 -50.08
CA GLU A 40 47.00 7.92 -50.57
C GLU A 40 47.38 6.83 -49.54
N ASP A 41 46.71 5.75 -49.40
CA ASP A 41 45.98 4.77 -50.21
C ASP A 41 45.37 3.67 -49.30
N PRO A 42 44.60 2.74 -49.84
CA PRO A 42 43.46 2.11 -49.14
C PRO A 42 43.79 0.75 -48.54
N GLY A 43 42.96 0.34 -47.61
CA GLY A 43 42.81 -1.06 -47.37
C GLY A 43 43.05 -1.51 -45.94
N GLU A 44 41.98 -1.64 -45.23
CA GLU A 44 41.64 -2.78 -44.38
C GLU A 44 40.35 -2.42 -43.65
N GLU A 45 39.30 -3.16 -43.96
CA GLU A 45 38.06 -3.14 -43.15
C GLU A 45 38.41 -3.59 -41.72
N PRO A 46 38.02 -2.86 -40.67
CA PRO A 46 38.05 -3.42 -39.32
C PRO A 46 36.91 -4.43 -39.22
N GLY A 47 37.31 -5.69 -38.99
CA GLY A 47 36.40 -6.78 -38.70
C GLY A 47 35.43 -6.42 -37.58
N ASP A 48 34.17 -6.82 -37.75
CA ASP A 48 33.19 -6.92 -36.69
C ASP A 48 33.78 -7.67 -35.49
N GLU A 49 34.12 -6.93 -34.44
CA GLU A 49 34.30 -7.55 -33.13
C GLU A 49 32.88 -8.02 -32.71
N PRO A 50 32.70 -9.31 -32.38
CA PRO A 50 31.46 -9.80 -31.85
C PRO A 50 31.19 -9.05 -30.54
N GLY A 51 30.05 -8.36 -30.49
CA GLY A 51 29.56 -7.66 -29.30
C GLY A 51 29.69 -8.60 -28.11
N GLY A 52 30.51 -8.19 -27.12
CA GLY A 52 30.66 -8.92 -25.89
C GLY A 52 29.27 -9.15 -25.28
N GLU A 53 28.88 -10.42 -25.21
CA GLU A 53 27.79 -10.83 -24.35
C GLU A 53 28.11 -10.32 -22.95
N GLN A 54 27.35 -9.34 -22.47
CA GLN A 54 27.39 -8.99 -21.06
C GLN A 54 27.00 -10.26 -20.29
N GLU A 55 27.96 -10.81 -19.57
CA GLU A 55 27.67 -11.88 -18.62
C GLU A 55 26.48 -11.41 -17.75
N PRO A 56 25.44 -12.24 -17.60
CA PRO A 56 24.35 -11.91 -16.69
C PRO A 56 24.95 -11.63 -15.31
N PRO A 57 24.45 -10.65 -14.56
CA PRO A 57 24.97 -10.32 -13.24
C PRO A 57 25.04 -11.61 -12.42
N ALA A 58 26.19 -11.81 -11.75
CA ALA A 58 26.46 -12.99 -10.96
C ALA A 58 25.27 -13.23 -10.00
N VAL A 59 24.58 -14.33 -10.22
CA VAL A 59 23.51 -14.78 -9.31
C VAL A 59 24.21 -15.11 -8.00
N PHE A 60 23.82 -14.46 -6.91
CA PHE A 60 24.37 -14.76 -5.59
C PHE A 60 24.11 -16.24 -5.28
N GLU A 61 25.16 -17.02 -5.13
CA GLU A 61 25.06 -18.41 -4.71
C GLU A 61 24.83 -18.46 -3.20
N TRP A 62 23.64 -18.86 -2.84
CA TRP A 62 23.25 -19.06 -1.46
C TRP A 62 23.98 -20.24 -0.83
N PRO A 63 24.24 -20.24 0.50
CA PRO A 63 24.76 -21.40 1.19
C PRO A 63 23.97 -22.65 0.84
N ASN A 64 24.65 -23.76 0.57
CA ASN A 64 24.03 -25.03 0.16
C ASN A 64 23.14 -25.66 1.23
N ASP A 65 23.16 -25.18 2.49
CA ASP A 65 22.31 -25.66 3.56
C ASP A 65 20.93 -24.93 3.52
N PRO A 66 19.87 -25.63 3.10
CA PRO A 66 18.54 -25.03 3.02
C PRO A 66 17.93 -24.70 4.38
N THR A 67 18.48 -25.23 5.47
CA THR A 67 17.96 -25.02 6.84
C THR A 67 18.72 -23.98 7.63
N ALA A 68 19.81 -23.40 7.06
CA ALA A 68 20.66 -22.42 7.73
C ALA A 68 19.91 -21.17 8.24
N PHE A 69 18.71 -20.94 7.74
CA PHE A 69 17.85 -19.82 8.11
C PHE A 69 16.43 -20.26 8.54
N ASP A 70 16.28 -21.50 8.98
CA ASP A 70 15.04 -21.91 9.65
C ASP A 70 15.12 -21.56 11.14
N TYR A 71 14.03 -21.00 11.66
CA TYR A 71 13.93 -20.55 13.04
C TYR A 71 12.69 -21.14 13.68
N GLU A 72 12.84 -21.66 14.88
CA GLU A 72 11.72 -22.14 15.67
C GLU A 72 11.84 -21.62 17.09
N LEU A 73 10.77 -21.02 17.60
CA LEU A 73 10.61 -20.56 18.95
C LEU A 73 9.32 -21.17 19.51
N ASP A 74 9.42 -22.05 20.47
CA ASP A 74 8.29 -22.56 21.22
C ASP A 74 8.40 -22.16 22.68
N LEU A 75 7.47 -21.31 23.12
CA LEU A 75 7.41 -20.79 24.48
C LEU A 75 6.49 -21.61 25.40
N ASN A 76 6.11 -22.82 25.02
CA ASN A 76 5.37 -23.72 25.87
C ASN A 76 6.16 -24.10 27.13
N GLU A 77 5.47 -24.41 28.21
CA GLU A 77 6.08 -24.65 29.52
C GLU A 77 7.15 -25.77 29.52
N SER A 78 7.03 -26.75 28.61
CA SER A 78 7.98 -27.86 28.51
C SER A 78 9.36 -27.45 27.97
N LYS A 79 9.49 -26.31 27.32
CA LYS A 79 10.74 -25.83 26.69
C LYS A 79 11.39 -24.64 27.39
N LYS A 80 10.95 -24.25 28.57
CA LYS A 80 11.53 -23.15 29.36
C LYS A 80 13.05 -23.23 29.54
N ALA A 81 13.63 -24.42 29.50
CA ALA A 81 15.05 -24.64 29.72
C ALA A 81 15.93 -24.39 28.46
N GLU A 82 15.33 -24.34 27.27
CA GLU A 82 16.07 -24.22 26.00
C GLU A 82 16.31 -22.76 25.59
N TYR A 83 15.52 -21.82 26.12
CA TYR A 83 15.85 -20.41 25.95
C TYR A 83 17.02 -20.08 26.82
N ASN A 84 18.07 -19.58 26.21
CA ASN A 84 19.27 -19.16 26.98
C ASN A 84 18.88 -18.02 27.93
N ALA A 85 18.28 -18.45 29.04
CA ALA A 85 17.78 -17.58 30.09
C ALA A 85 18.87 -16.65 30.61
N ASP A 86 20.14 -17.08 30.47
CA ASP A 86 21.29 -16.33 30.98
C ASP A 86 21.68 -15.18 30.07
N GLU A 87 21.57 -15.31 28.76
CA GLU A 87 21.78 -14.19 27.83
C GLU A 87 20.68 -13.13 27.93
N LEU A 88 19.44 -13.55 28.11
CA LEU A 88 18.33 -12.63 28.39
C LEU A 88 18.41 -12.06 29.83
N ALA A 89 18.99 -12.81 30.79
CA ALA A 89 19.16 -12.38 32.18
C ALA A 89 20.27 -11.35 32.33
N ALA A 90 21.32 -11.38 31.55
CA ALA A 90 22.42 -10.43 31.58
C ALA A 90 21.99 -8.97 31.29
N GLN A 91 20.75 -8.76 30.85
CA GLN A 91 20.22 -7.44 30.49
C GLN A 91 19.21 -6.85 31.48
N GLY A 92 19.29 -7.20 32.74
CA GLY A 92 18.59 -6.48 33.80
C GLY A 92 17.15 -6.93 34.07
N VAL A 93 17.04 -8.07 34.71
CA VAL A 93 15.76 -8.65 35.13
C VAL A 93 15.52 -8.43 36.59
N ASN A 94 14.36 -7.94 36.95
CA ASN A 94 14.00 -7.69 38.36
C ASN A 94 12.79 -8.50 38.86
N ASN A 95 12.40 -9.57 38.18
CA ASN A 95 11.30 -10.41 38.64
C ASN A 95 11.51 -11.86 38.20
N SER A 96 11.30 -12.83 39.08
CA SER A 96 11.54 -14.24 38.83
C SER A 96 10.79 -14.80 37.60
N ASP A 97 9.70 -14.17 37.22
CA ASP A 97 8.81 -14.68 36.17
C ASP A 97 8.66 -13.76 34.95
N LYS A 98 9.21 -12.56 34.97
CA LYS A 98 9.11 -11.57 33.90
C LYS A 98 10.47 -10.96 33.58
N ARG A 99 10.84 -10.97 32.32
CA ARG A 99 12.06 -10.35 31.80
C ARG A 99 11.70 -9.33 30.72
N THR A 100 11.97 -8.06 31.00
CA THR A 100 11.68 -6.97 30.06
C THR A 100 12.98 -6.52 29.42
N LEU A 101 12.99 -6.49 28.08
CA LEU A 101 14.13 -5.98 27.32
C LEU A 101 14.23 -4.46 27.45
N THR A 102 15.44 -3.97 27.67
CA THR A 102 15.78 -2.54 27.67
C THR A 102 16.45 -2.10 26.35
N SER A 103 16.93 -3.06 25.58
CA SER A 103 17.54 -2.89 24.26
C SER A 103 17.27 -4.11 23.38
N ALA A 104 17.70 -4.08 22.13
CA ALA A 104 17.59 -5.23 21.23
C ALA A 104 18.52 -6.37 21.68
N VAL A 105 18.03 -7.62 21.57
CA VAL A 105 18.74 -8.86 21.90
C VAL A 105 18.61 -9.83 20.74
N THR A 106 19.72 -10.47 20.38
CA THR A 106 19.71 -11.52 19.35
C THR A 106 20.02 -12.87 20.02
N THR A 107 19.16 -13.85 19.79
CA THR A 107 19.35 -15.24 20.25
C THR A 107 18.72 -16.20 19.24
N GLY A 108 19.36 -17.35 19.00
CA GLY A 108 18.88 -18.33 18.02
C GLY A 108 18.68 -17.76 16.61
N GLY A 109 19.47 -16.75 16.23
CA GLY A 109 19.32 -16.08 14.92
C GLY A 109 18.18 -15.07 14.83
N VAL A 110 17.37 -14.92 15.86
CA VAL A 110 16.27 -13.94 15.93
C VAL A 110 16.66 -12.77 16.82
N THR A 111 16.47 -11.55 16.31
CA THR A 111 16.63 -10.31 17.08
C THR A 111 15.27 -9.85 17.60
N TYR A 112 15.22 -9.59 18.88
CA TYR A 112 14.06 -9.04 19.58
C TYR A 112 14.33 -7.57 19.87
N GLY A 113 13.65 -6.69 19.19
CA GLY A 113 13.85 -5.23 19.26
C GLY A 113 13.20 -4.62 20.51
N GLY A 114 13.91 -4.63 21.64
CA GLY A 114 13.48 -3.90 22.83
C GLY A 114 13.79 -2.40 22.74
N PRO A 115 13.19 -1.56 23.61
CA PRO A 115 12.23 -1.87 24.68
C PRO A 115 10.83 -2.22 24.19
N GLY A 116 9.96 -2.62 25.14
CA GLY A 116 8.54 -2.97 24.83
C GLY A 116 8.30 -4.46 24.59
N ILE A 117 9.31 -5.30 24.78
CA ILE A 117 9.22 -6.74 24.75
C ILE A 117 9.49 -7.30 26.16
N SER A 118 8.66 -8.22 26.60
CA SER A 118 8.82 -8.93 27.87
C SER A 118 8.64 -10.42 27.66
N PHE A 119 9.54 -11.22 28.25
CA PHE A 119 9.43 -12.67 28.30
C PHE A 119 8.84 -13.10 29.65
N TYR A 120 7.92 -14.01 29.58
CA TYR A 120 7.35 -14.73 30.71
C TYR A 120 7.70 -16.21 30.57
N GLY A 121 7.49 -17.01 31.61
CA GLY A 121 7.81 -18.44 31.56
C GLY A 121 7.14 -19.24 30.44
N ASN A 122 6.04 -18.76 29.88
CA ASN A 122 5.25 -19.48 28.89
C ASN A 122 4.80 -18.63 27.69
N ARG A 123 5.28 -17.39 27.59
CA ARG A 123 4.94 -16.49 26.46
C ARG A 123 5.90 -15.33 26.37
N MET A 124 6.00 -14.79 25.18
CA MET A 124 6.57 -13.46 24.94
C MET A 124 5.43 -12.46 24.78
N THR A 125 5.60 -11.26 25.32
CA THR A 125 4.64 -10.18 25.15
C THR A 125 5.33 -9.02 24.48
N ILE A 126 4.71 -8.52 23.41
CA ILE A 126 5.18 -7.35 22.66
C ILE A 126 4.09 -6.28 22.73
N ASP A 127 4.45 -5.05 23.10
CA ASP A 127 3.59 -3.88 22.90
C ASP A 127 3.63 -3.44 21.44
N GLN A 128 2.58 -2.78 20.97
CA GLN A 128 2.46 -2.35 19.58
C GLN A 128 3.50 -1.28 19.18
N VAL A 129 3.85 -1.26 17.92
CA VAL A 129 4.64 -0.18 17.31
C VAL A 129 3.79 1.08 17.19
N LYS A 130 4.34 2.23 17.62
CA LYS A 130 3.73 3.56 17.46
C LYS A 130 4.49 4.36 16.40
N THR A 131 3.92 5.45 15.97
CA THR A 131 4.54 6.34 14.96
C THR A 131 5.93 6.85 15.36
N THR A 132 6.21 6.92 16.66
CA THR A 132 7.53 7.31 17.21
C THR A 132 8.54 6.17 17.30
N HIS A 133 8.15 4.94 16.98
CA HIS A 133 8.96 3.73 17.12
C HIS A 133 9.45 3.19 15.78
N TYR A 134 9.62 4.05 14.79
CA TYR A 134 10.21 3.69 13.49
C TYR A 134 11.64 4.19 13.34
N SER A 135 12.43 3.50 12.53
CA SER A 135 13.78 3.94 12.19
C SER A 135 13.72 5.24 11.38
N GLU A 136 14.74 6.08 11.53
CA GLU A 136 14.86 7.31 10.74
C GLU A 136 15.09 7.02 9.24
N THR A 137 15.77 5.90 8.94
CA THR A 137 16.09 5.50 7.55
C THR A 137 14.87 5.02 6.80
N TYR A 138 13.96 4.28 7.46
CA TYR A 138 12.77 3.70 6.84
C TYR A 138 11.53 4.00 7.70
N PRO A 139 11.10 5.28 7.74
CA PRO A 139 9.97 5.69 8.55
C PRO A 139 8.68 4.97 8.10
N ASN A 140 7.85 4.58 9.06
CA ASN A 140 6.60 3.84 8.87
C ASN A 140 6.72 2.43 8.26
N ILE A 141 7.94 1.95 7.99
CA ILE A 141 8.20 0.62 7.43
C ILE A 141 8.95 -0.25 8.43
N ILE A 142 10.13 0.21 8.89
CA ILE A 142 10.98 -0.57 9.79
C ILE A 142 10.91 0.01 11.20
N PRO A 143 10.37 -0.75 12.17
CA PRO A 143 10.37 -0.31 13.56
C PRO A 143 11.78 -0.25 14.15
N SER A 144 12.03 0.72 15.02
CA SER A 144 13.25 0.83 15.82
C SER A 144 13.22 -0.03 17.08
N GLU A 145 12.02 -0.43 17.50
CA GLU A 145 11.77 -1.26 18.69
C GLU A 145 10.47 -2.04 18.53
N ARG A 146 10.20 -3.03 19.43
CA ARG A 146 8.94 -3.79 19.47
C ARG A 146 8.71 -4.66 18.22
N TYR A 147 9.77 -5.30 17.76
CA TYR A 147 9.77 -6.18 16.61
C TYR A 147 10.51 -7.48 16.89
N GLN A 148 10.27 -8.44 16.03
CA GLN A 148 11.15 -9.58 15.81
C GLN A 148 11.80 -9.42 14.45
N SER A 149 13.10 -9.70 14.30
CA SER A 149 13.74 -9.72 13.00
C SER A 149 14.74 -10.86 12.88
N PHE A 150 14.93 -11.35 11.66
CA PHE A 150 15.86 -12.42 11.33
C PHE A 150 16.29 -12.32 9.87
N LYS A 151 17.40 -12.97 9.54
CA LYS A 151 17.92 -13.03 8.16
C LYS A 151 17.26 -14.16 7.40
N ILE A 152 17.01 -13.91 6.11
CA ILE A 152 16.55 -14.93 5.17
C ILE A 152 17.33 -14.85 3.86
N ASN A 153 17.42 -15.94 3.18
CA ASN A 153 18.03 -16.06 1.85
C ASN A 153 17.09 -16.63 0.79
N ARG A 154 15.90 -17.05 1.20
CA ARG A 154 14.89 -17.69 0.34
C ARG A 154 13.51 -17.21 0.72
N PRO A 155 12.54 -17.30 -0.19
CA PRO A 155 11.13 -17.17 0.15
C PRO A 155 10.74 -18.15 1.25
N GLY A 156 9.73 -17.80 2.00
CA GLY A 156 9.25 -18.64 3.09
C GLY A 156 8.11 -17.98 3.84
N SER A 157 7.64 -18.65 4.89
CA SER A 157 6.56 -18.16 5.72
C SER A 157 6.92 -18.24 7.19
N VAL A 158 6.49 -17.25 7.94
CA VAL A 158 6.45 -17.34 9.40
C VAL A 158 5.02 -17.64 9.83
N THR A 159 4.91 -18.60 10.73
CA THR A 159 3.65 -18.88 11.43
C THR A 159 3.86 -18.70 12.91
N PHE A 160 2.95 -18.01 13.56
CA PHE A 160 2.98 -17.84 15.00
C PHE A 160 1.58 -17.96 15.60
N PHE A 161 1.55 -18.48 16.81
CA PHE A 161 0.35 -18.58 17.60
C PHE A 161 0.35 -17.48 18.66
N GLN A 162 -0.73 -16.72 18.73
CA GLN A 162 -0.80 -15.56 19.58
C GLN A 162 -2.16 -15.39 20.25
N SER A 163 -2.19 -14.60 21.31
CA SER A 163 -3.41 -14.08 21.91
C SER A 163 -3.25 -12.59 22.24
N ILE A 164 -4.37 -11.91 22.32
CA ILE A 164 -4.39 -10.48 22.67
C ILE A 164 -4.51 -10.35 24.19
N GLY A 165 -3.55 -9.62 24.79
CA GLY A 165 -3.46 -9.47 26.23
C GLY A 165 -4.39 -8.41 26.84
N THR A 166 -5.22 -7.75 26.02
CA THR A 166 -6.12 -6.70 26.48
C THR A 166 -7.56 -7.11 26.25
N ALA A 167 -8.41 -6.97 27.28
CA ALA A 167 -9.83 -7.29 27.18
C ALA A 167 -10.53 -6.41 26.12
N ALA A 168 -11.61 -6.96 25.54
CA ALA A 168 -12.53 -6.18 24.74
C ALA A 168 -13.12 -5.03 25.59
N ASP A 169 -13.27 -3.87 24.99
CA ASP A 169 -14.06 -2.78 25.55
C ASP A 169 -15.39 -2.61 24.79
N ALA A 170 -16.16 -1.60 25.16
CA ALA A 170 -17.44 -1.31 24.51
C ALA A 170 -17.35 -1.02 23.00
N SER A 171 -16.14 -0.81 22.47
CA SER A 171 -15.88 -0.60 21.04
C SER A 171 -15.47 -1.90 20.30
N GLY A 172 -15.40 -3.04 20.99
CA GLY A 172 -15.10 -4.34 20.42
C GLY A 172 -13.70 -4.86 20.76
N LEU A 173 -13.29 -5.96 20.11
CA LEU A 173 -11.98 -6.56 20.29
C LEU A 173 -10.88 -5.64 19.76
N ARG A 174 -9.83 -5.46 20.57
CA ARG A 174 -8.64 -4.69 20.20
C ARG A 174 -7.66 -5.57 19.43
N VAL A 175 -8.05 -6.03 18.26
CA VAL A 175 -7.19 -6.87 17.41
C VAL A 175 -6.25 -5.99 16.59
N PRO A 176 -4.93 -6.27 16.56
CA PRO A 176 -4.00 -5.53 15.73
C PRO A 176 -3.99 -6.01 14.29
N THR A 177 -3.40 -5.23 13.40
CA THR A 177 -2.83 -5.71 12.15
C THR A 177 -1.41 -6.17 12.40
N PHE A 178 -1.06 -7.35 11.92
CA PHE A 178 0.30 -7.88 11.91
C PHE A 178 0.96 -7.56 10.58
N TYR A 179 2.22 -7.17 10.62
CA TYR A 179 2.99 -6.73 9.46
C TYR A 179 4.27 -7.54 9.32
N MET A 180 4.62 -7.84 8.09
CA MET A 180 5.94 -8.30 7.70
C MET A 180 6.58 -7.27 6.77
N ALA A 181 7.73 -6.76 7.16
CA ALA A 181 8.54 -5.89 6.31
C ALA A 181 9.89 -6.56 6.01
N VAL A 182 10.44 -6.28 4.83
CA VAL A 182 11.72 -6.84 4.41
C VAL A 182 12.67 -5.70 4.02
N VAL A 183 13.91 -5.80 4.49
CA VAL A 183 15.04 -4.98 4.03
C VAL A 183 15.87 -5.84 3.10
N THR A 184 16.02 -5.38 1.86
CA THR A 184 16.76 -6.05 0.80
C THR A 184 17.85 -5.14 0.23
N THR A 185 18.97 -5.74 -0.23
CA THR A 185 19.99 -5.04 -1.01
C THR A 185 20.04 -5.65 -2.42
N VAL A 186 19.85 -4.81 -3.41
CA VAL A 186 19.92 -5.16 -4.84
C VAL A 186 20.94 -4.24 -5.51
N ASN A 187 21.96 -4.80 -6.12
CA ASN A 187 23.04 -4.03 -6.77
C ASN A 187 23.66 -2.93 -5.86
N GLY A 188 23.83 -3.23 -4.57
CA GLY A 188 24.39 -2.30 -3.59
C GLY A 188 23.39 -1.23 -3.08
N VAL A 189 22.15 -1.24 -3.54
CA VAL A 189 21.11 -0.32 -3.08
C VAL A 189 20.23 -1.05 -2.06
N THR A 190 20.20 -0.55 -0.83
CA THR A 190 19.36 -1.09 0.25
C THR A 190 18.02 -0.36 0.31
N SER A 191 16.95 -1.14 0.36
CA SER A 191 15.58 -0.64 0.45
C SER A 191 14.75 -1.47 1.42
N ALA A 192 13.63 -0.91 1.89
CA ALA A 192 12.69 -1.59 2.76
C ALA A 192 11.28 -1.49 2.20
N LYS A 193 10.50 -2.57 2.35
CA LYS A 193 9.07 -2.60 2.00
C LYS A 193 8.30 -3.50 2.95
N ILE A 194 7.00 -3.21 3.14
CA ILE A 194 6.06 -4.15 3.74
C ILE A 194 5.68 -5.14 2.64
N VAL A 195 5.87 -6.44 2.92
CA VAL A 195 5.63 -7.51 1.95
C VAL A 195 4.35 -8.28 2.22
N ASP A 196 3.92 -8.31 3.49
CA ASP A 196 2.68 -8.99 3.88
C ASP A 196 2.06 -8.36 5.13
N GLU A 197 0.74 -8.51 5.26
CA GLU A 197 -0.02 -8.09 6.44
C GLU A 197 -1.20 -9.03 6.69
N VAL A 198 -1.54 -9.20 7.97
CA VAL A 198 -2.77 -9.89 8.39
C VAL A 198 -3.59 -8.93 9.22
N THR A 199 -4.75 -8.57 8.71
CA THR A 199 -5.67 -7.61 9.35
C THR A 199 -6.61 -8.32 10.33
N PRO A 200 -7.29 -7.58 11.24
CA PRO A 200 -8.25 -8.16 12.16
C PRO A 200 -9.36 -8.98 11.49
N GLU A 201 -9.79 -8.58 10.30
CA GLU A 201 -10.85 -9.23 9.55
C GLU A 201 -10.41 -10.59 8.95
N GLU A 202 -9.10 -10.79 8.79
CA GLU A 202 -8.51 -12.03 8.27
C GLU A 202 -8.19 -13.04 9.37
N LEU A 203 -8.18 -12.59 10.61
CA LEU A 203 -7.90 -13.47 11.74
C LEU A 203 -9.11 -14.34 12.04
N THR A 204 -8.96 -15.64 11.82
CA THR A 204 -9.94 -16.63 12.26
C THR A 204 -9.53 -17.11 13.65
N ALA A 205 -10.41 -16.94 14.63
CA ALA A 205 -10.17 -17.45 15.97
C ALA A 205 -10.23 -18.99 15.96
N ASP A 206 -9.19 -19.65 16.45
CA ASP A 206 -9.16 -21.12 16.61
C ASP A 206 -10.22 -21.62 17.61
N ARG A 207 -10.60 -20.72 18.52
CA ARG A 207 -11.75 -20.90 19.40
C ARG A 207 -12.48 -19.56 19.48
N PRO A 208 -13.75 -19.49 19.05
CA PRO A 208 -14.56 -18.32 19.31
C PRO A 208 -14.77 -18.24 20.83
N GLY A 209 -13.98 -17.42 21.49
CA GLY A 209 -14.14 -17.09 22.90
C GLY A 209 -15.41 -16.26 23.07
N ASN A 210 -16.03 -16.35 24.25
CA ASN A 210 -17.05 -15.42 24.65
C ASN A 210 -16.44 -13.98 24.61
N PRO A 211 -16.94 -13.03 23.81
CA PRO A 211 -16.37 -11.69 23.73
C PRO A 211 -16.38 -10.94 25.07
N ASN A 212 -17.14 -11.43 26.05
CA ASN A 212 -17.23 -10.87 27.40
C ASN A 212 -16.45 -11.69 28.46
N ALA A 213 -15.79 -12.78 28.08
CA ALA A 213 -14.98 -13.56 29.00
C ALA A 213 -13.52 -13.09 28.93
N ALA A 214 -12.84 -13.08 30.06
CA ALA A 214 -11.40 -12.80 30.18
C ALA A 214 -10.51 -13.89 29.53
N GLU A 215 -11.09 -14.84 28.78
CA GLU A 215 -10.37 -15.80 27.97
C GLU A 215 -10.03 -15.13 26.63
N TYR A 216 -8.75 -14.86 26.48
CA TYR A 216 -8.14 -14.27 25.30
C TYR A 216 -8.42 -15.12 24.06
N GLN A 217 -8.94 -14.49 23.01
CA GLN A 217 -9.04 -15.17 21.72
C GLN A 217 -7.63 -15.51 21.22
N LYS A 218 -7.46 -16.72 20.75
CA LYS A 218 -6.18 -17.25 20.25
C LYS A 218 -6.28 -17.37 18.74
N TYR A 219 -5.21 -16.95 18.06
CA TYR A 219 -5.16 -16.91 16.60
C TYR A 219 -3.84 -17.50 16.11
N HIS A 220 -3.92 -18.22 14.99
CA HIS A 220 -2.75 -18.46 14.16
C HIS A 220 -2.59 -17.31 13.15
N VAL A 221 -1.38 -16.84 12.99
CA VAL A 221 -1.00 -15.81 12.02
C VAL A 221 0.08 -16.38 11.14
N THR A 222 -0.10 -16.30 9.83
CA THR A 222 0.92 -16.65 8.85
C THR A 222 1.22 -15.45 7.98
N LEU A 223 2.50 -15.08 7.89
CA LEU A 223 3.01 -14.02 7.03
C LEU A 223 4.07 -14.61 6.09
N THR A 224 4.11 -14.15 4.84
CA THR A 224 4.88 -14.77 3.76
C THR A 224 5.78 -13.77 3.04
N VAL A 225 7.00 -14.20 2.71
CA VAL A 225 7.90 -13.54 1.75
C VAL A 225 7.94 -14.38 0.48
N THR A 226 7.67 -13.76 -0.65
CA THR A 226 7.64 -14.42 -1.97
C THR A 226 8.98 -14.30 -2.70
N GLU A 227 9.15 -15.06 -3.80
CA GLU A 227 10.31 -14.90 -4.70
C GLU A 227 10.39 -13.48 -5.29
N ALA A 228 9.24 -12.89 -5.62
CA ALA A 228 9.17 -11.53 -6.15
C ALA A 228 9.66 -10.48 -5.12
N ASP A 229 9.51 -10.77 -3.83
CA ASP A 229 9.98 -9.89 -2.77
C ASP A 229 11.50 -9.90 -2.61
N LEU A 230 12.14 -10.96 -3.04
CA LEU A 230 13.57 -11.18 -2.96
C LEU A 230 14.28 -11.13 -4.34
N ALA A 231 13.58 -10.69 -5.39
CA ALA A 231 14.12 -10.65 -6.73
C ALA A 231 15.40 -9.78 -6.79
N GLY A 232 16.49 -10.35 -7.32
CA GLY A 232 17.75 -9.64 -7.55
C GLY A 232 18.54 -9.28 -6.29
N ILE A 233 18.22 -9.85 -5.12
CA ILE A 233 19.00 -9.60 -3.90
C ILE A 233 20.44 -10.12 -4.06
N THR A 234 21.39 -9.36 -3.50
CA THR A 234 22.83 -9.65 -3.53
C THR A 234 23.38 -10.11 -2.19
N GLU A 235 22.57 -10.07 -1.14
CA GLU A 235 22.88 -10.54 0.22
C GLU A 235 21.62 -10.99 0.95
N ALA A 236 21.79 -11.65 2.09
CA ALA A 236 20.67 -12.11 2.91
C ALA A 236 19.77 -10.92 3.35
N ALA A 237 18.49 -11.01 3.04
CA ALA A 237 17.50 -10.03 3.42
C ALA A 237 17.19 -10.09 4.93
N THR A 238 16.75 -8.99 5.52
CA THR A 238 16.29 -8.97 6.91
C THR A 238 14.77 -8.81 6.95
N VAL A 239 14.10 -9.76 7.55
CA VAL A 239 12.66 -9.70 7.83
C VAL A 239 12.41 -9.03 9.17
N TYR A 240 11.37 -8.22 9.25
CA TYR A 240 10.83 -7.62 10.47
C TYR A 240 9.38 -8.00 10.62
N ILE A 241 8.99 -8.47 11.81
CA ILE A 241 7.61 -8.79 12.18
C ILE A 241 7.23 -7.91 13.37
N TYR A 242 6.10 -7.25 13.24
CA TYR A 242 5.57 -6.34 14.25
C TYR A 242 4.05 -6.20 14.11
N HIS A 243 3.42 -5.52 15.05
CA HIS A 243 1.99 -5.25 14.99
C HIS A 243 1.68 -3.82 15.43
N LYS A 244 0.57 -3.29 14.92
CA LYS A 244 0.02 -1.99 15.32
C LYS A 244 -1.51 -2.01 15.30
N ASN A 245 -2.11 -1.13 16.07
CA ASN A 245 -3.53 -0.81 15.99
C ASN A 245 -3.69 0.72 16.03
N PRO A 246 -4.21 1.34 14.96
CA PRO A 246 -4.29 2.79 14.86
C PRO A 246 -5.31 3.41 15.83
N LYS A 247 -6.23 2.59 16.37
CA LYS A 247 -7.32 3.05 17.25
C LYS A 247 -6.91 3.12 18.73
N PHE A 248 -5.82 2.43 19.13
CA PHE A 248 -5.45 2.30 20.55
C PHE A 248 -3.99 2.68 20.78
N ASN A 249 -3.73 3.32 21.90
CA ASN A 249 -2.37 3.78 22.28
C ASN A 249 -1.49 2.69 22.86
N SER A 250 -2.06 1.58 23.32
CA SER A 250 -1.33 0.43 23.86
C SER A 250 -2.09 -0.84 23.54
N LEU A 251 -1.39 -1.84 23.07
CA LEU A 251 -1.93 -3.15 22.77
C LEU A 251 -0.85 -4.21 22.97
N LEU A 252 -1.06 -5.07 23.95
CA LEU A 252 -0.15 -6.17 24.24
C LEU A 252 -0.60 -7.42 23.48
N VAL A 253 0.32 -7.98 22.71
CA VAL A 253 0.13 -9.29 22.05
C VAL A 253 1.04 -10.30 22.73
N HIS A 254 0.48 -11.44 23.07
CA HIS A 254 1.20 -12.57 23.64
C HIS A 254 1.49 -13.58 22.54
N TYR A 255 2.76 -13.88 22.34
CA TYR A 255 3.25 -14.88 21.40
C TYR A 255 3.63 -16.14 22.15
N TYR A 256 3.22 -17.30 21.65
CA TYR A 256 3.49 -18.62 22.25
C TYR A 256 4.39 -19.49 21.39
N GLN A 257 4.29 -19.35 20.09
CA GLN A 257 5.07 -20.09 19.11
C GLN A 257 5.45 -19.15 17.96
N PHE A 258 6.58 -19.41 17.37
CA PHE A 258 7.07 -18.70 16.20
C PHE A 258 7.90 -19.68 15.39
N THR A 259 7.54 -19.92 14.16
CA THR A 259 8.26 -20.81 13.27
C THR A 259 8.43 -20.13 11.91
N TRP A 260 9.67 -20.01 11.48
CA TRP A 260 10.01 -19.64 10.11
C TRP A 260 10.52 -20.86 9.38
N LYS A 261 9.98 -21.15 8.20
CA LYS A 261 10.45 -22.19 7.29
C LYS A 261 10.85 -21.55 5.96
N SER A 262 12.13 -21.68 5.62
CA SER A 262 12.66 -21.31 4.31
C SER A 262 12.40 -22.42 3.31
N GLY A 263 12.06 -22.08 2.06
CA GLY A 263 11.78 -23.07 1.02
C GLY A 263 10.56 -23.97 1.28
N ALA A 264 9.80 -23.76 2.37
CA ALA A 264 8.43 -24.22 2.41
C ALA A 264 7.79 -23.71 1.13
N GLU A 265 7.07 -24.59 0.39
CA GLU A 265 6.26 -24.12 -0.72
C GLU A 265 5.56 -22.88 -0.21
N THR A 266 6.07 -21.74 -0.66
CA THR A 266 5.41 -20.50 -0.36
C THR A 266 4.06 -20.72 -1.02
N ASN A 267 3.08 -21.04 -0.20
CA ASN A 267 1.72 -20.82 -0.62
C ASN A 267 1.62 -19.29 -0.82
N ALA A 268 2.36 -18.78 -1.81
CA ALA A 268 2.13 -17.48 -2.41
C ALA A 268 0.65 -17.36 -2.83
N SER A 269 -0.05 -18.51 -2.81
CA SER A 269 -1.49 -18.64 -2.93
C SER A 269 -2.27 -18.27 -1.66
N GLN A 270 -1.66 -17.99 -0.52
CA GLN A 270 -2.46 -17.71 0.69
C GLN A 270 -2.75 -16.23 0.91
N ARG A 271 -1.89 -15.30 0.48
CA ARG A 271 -2.30 -13.91 0.42
C ARG A 271 -3.15 -13.68 -0.84
N LYS A 272 -4.45 -13.62 -0.67
CA LYS A 272 -5.31 -13.16 -1.77
C LYS A 272 -5.03 -11.68 -2.00
N PRO A 273 -4.70 -11.27 -3.24
CA PRO A 273 -4.56 -9.87 -3.58
C PRO A 273 -5.82 -9.11 -3.14
N LYS A 274 -5.64 -7.90 -2.64
CA LYS A 274 -6.76 -6.99 -2.41
C LYS A 274 -6.90 -6.00 -3.56
N ILE A 275 -8.06 -5.42 -3.69
CA ILE A 275 -8.33 -4.34 -4.63
C ILE A 275 -8.47 -3.06 -3.83
N LEU A 276 -7.67 -2.04 -4.17
CA LEU A 276 -7.77 -0.71 -3.57
C LEU A 276 -8.40 0.25 -4.57
N LEU A 277 -9.29 1.12 -4.10
CA LEU A 277 -10.01 2.07 -4.93
C LEU A 277 -9.59 3.50 -4.60
N ALA A 278 -9.06 4.21 -5.59
CA ALA A 278 -8.88 5.65 -5.56
C ALA A 278 -9.96 6.30 -6.41
N GLY A 279 -10.68 7.27 -5.89
CA GLY A 279 -11.77 7.87 -6.65
C GLY A 279 -12.52 8.97 -5.91
N ASP A 280 -13.60 9.38 -6.54
CA ASP A 280 -14.48 10.46 -6.12
C ASP A 280 -15.82 9.97 -5.54
N SER A 281 -16.85 10.82 -5.61
CA SER A 281 -18.19 10.53 -5.07
C SER A 281 -18.92 9.37 -5.77
N ILE A 282 -18.53 9.00 -6.99
CA ILE A 282 -19.17 7.89 -7.70
C ILE A 282 -18.62 6.53 -7.23
N VAL A 283 -17.45 6.55 -6.56
CA VAL A 283 -16.76 5.34 -6.07
C VAL A 283 -16.94 5.15 -4.57
N ARG A 284 -16.96 6.25 -3.79
CA ARG A 284 -16.88 6.23 -2.34
C ARG A 284 -17.99 5.40 -1.68
N GLU A 285 -17.75 5.00 -0.45
CA GLU A 285 -18.77 4.39 0.41
C GLU A 285 -19.71 5.46 0.98
N TYR A 286 -21.02 5.17 0.93
CA TYR A 286 -22.09 5.98 1.49
C TYR A 286 -22.73 5.26 2.67
N LYS A 287 -23.12 6.03 3.68
CA LYS A 287 -23.81 5.52 4.86
C LYS A 287 -25.31 5.33 4.55
N GLU A 288 -25.98 4.50 5.33
CA GLU A 288 -27.41 4.21 5.19
C GLU A 288 -28.30 5.48 5.18
N ASN A 289 -27.94 6.48 5.97
CA ASN A 289 -28.68 7.76 6.00
C ASN A 289 -28.42 8.67 4.79
N GLU A 290 -27.55 8.29 3.87
CA GLU A 290 -27.31 8.98 2.60
C GLU A 290 -28.07 8.33 1.43
N ALA A 291 -28.80 7.24 1.67
CA ALA A 291 -29.62 6.57 0.66
C ALA A 291 -30.62 7.53 0.00
N PRO A 292 -30.97 7.31 -1.29
CA PRO A 292 -30.59 6.19 -2.15
C PRO A 292 -29.26 6.34 -2.86
N GLN A 293 -28.43 7.34 -2.54
CA GLN A 293 -27.13 7.58 -3.15
C GLN A 293 -26.12 6.51 -2.72
N ALA A 294 -25.41 5.96 -3.69
CA ALA A 294 -24.37 4.96 -3.46
C ALA A 294 -23.20 5.13 -4.43
N GLY A 295 -22.02 4.65 -4.06
CA GLY A 295 -20.89 4.53 -4.95
C GLY A 295 -20.66 3.08 -5.38
N TRP A 296 -20.20 2.85 -6.59
CA TRP A 296 -20.01 1.50 -7.11
C TRP A 296 -18.96 0.70 -6.31
N GLY A 297 -18.01 1.38 -5.66
CA GLY A 297 -17.00 0.72 -4.83
C GLY A 297 -17.59 -0.09 -3.66
N GLN A 298 -18.80 0.24 -3.18
CA GLN A 298 -19.52 -0.51 -2.14
C GLN A 298 -19.94 -1.92 -2.59
N TYR A 299 -20.12 -2.11 -3.92
CA TYR A 299 -20.66 -3.34 -4.50
C TYR A 299 -19.62 -4.18 -5.21
N LEU A 300 -18.39 -3.67 -5.37
CA LEU A 300 -17.37 -4.37 -6.18
C LEU A 300 -16.99 -5.72 -5.59
N ALA A 301 -16.84 -5.82 -4.27
CA ALA A 301 -16.52 -7.08 -3.61
C ALA A 301 -17.60 -8.14 -3.89
N ALA A 302 -18.88 -7.80 -3.73
CA ALA A 302 -20.00 -8.71 -3.99
C ALA A 302 -20.08 -9.09 -5.49
N ALA A 303 -19.77 -8.16 -6.40
CA ALA A 303 -19.78 -8.42 -7.83
C ALA A 303 -18.65 -9.37 -8.31
N LEU A 304 -17.52 -9.37 -7.59
CA LEU A 304 -16.37 -10.23 -7.87
C LEU A 304 -16.49 -11.63 -7.22
N GLY A 305 -17.31 -11.78 -6.19
CA GLY A 305 -17.57 -13.04 -5.52
C GLY A 305 -17.18 -13.07 -4.04
N GLU A 306 -17.33 -14.25 -3.42
CA GLU A 306 -17.03 -14.43 -2.00
C GLU A 306 -15.52 -14.27 -1.70
N ASN A 307 -15.21 -13.71 -0.55
CA ASN A 307 -13.85 -13.54 -0.03
C ASN A 307 -12.94 -12.58 -0.84
N VAL A 308 -13.51 -11.65 -1.62
CA VAL A 308 -12.77 -10.60 -2.27
C VAL A 308 -12.60 -9.41 -1.32
N LYS A 309 -11.36 -8.99 -1.12
CA LYS A 309 -11.04 -7.83 -0.30
C LYS A 309 -11.01 -6.57 -1.14
N VAL A 310 -11.88 -5.63 -0.85
CA VAL A 310 -11.87 -4.30 -1.46
C VAL A 310 -11.66 -3.26 -0.37
N LYS A 311 -10.65 -2.41 -0.53
CA LYS A 311 -10.36 -1.25 0.33
C LYS A 311 -10.72 0.03 -0.43
N ASN A 312 -11.79 0.68 -0.01
CA ASN A 312 -12.29 1.86 -0.70
C ASN A 312 -11.76 3.15 -0.04
N HIS A 313 -10.75 3.76 -0.67
CA HIS A 313 -10.16 5.04 -0.26
C HIS A 313 -10.80 6.24 -0.93
N ALA A 314 -11.80 6.04 -1.79
CA ALA A 314 -12.44 7.13 -2.54
C ALA A 314 -13.14 8.14 -1.62
N VAL A 315 -13.01 9.41 -1.96
CA VAL A 315 -13.57 10.52 -1.20
C VAL A 315 -14.37 11.45 -2.11
N GLY A 316 -15.60 11.77 -1.71
CA GLY A 316 -16.48 12.63 -2.50
C GLY A 316 -15.88 14.03 -2.76
N GLY A 317 -15.96 14.47 -4.01
CA GLY A 317 -15.49 15.79 -4.42
C GLY A 317 -14.00 15.89 -4.73
N GLU A 318 -13.24 14.80 -4.64
CA GLU A 318 -11.81 14.79 -4.97
C GLU A 318 -11.57 14.69 -6.49
N SER A 319 -10.52 15.38 -6.94
CA SER A 319 -9.90 15.24 -8.26
C SER A 319 -8.59 14.46 -8.15
N THR A 320 -7.94 14.14 -9.27
CA THR A 320 -6.59 13.56 -9.25
C THR A 320 -5.64 14.40 -8.41
N LYS A 321 -5.64 15.71 -8.63
CA LYS A 321 -4.80 16.65 -7.91
C LYS A 321 -5.08 16.68 -6.41
N SER A 322 -6.31 16.97 -6.03
CA SER A 322 -6.67 17.16 -4.62
C SER A 322 -6.54 15.88 -3.78
N PHE A 323 -6.81 14.72 -4.37
CA PHE A 323 -6.64 13.43 -3.70
C PHE A 323 -5.16 13.17 -3.35
N LYS A 324 -4.23 13.55 -4.23
CA LYS A 324 -2.80 13.41 -3.98
C LYS A 324 -2.29 14.47 -2.99
N GLU A 325 -2.58 15.74 -3.25
CA GLU A 325 -2.06 16.86 -2.45
C GLU A 325 -2.57 16.87 -1.00
N SER A 326 -3.77 16.32 -0.75
CA SER A 326 -4.32 16.15 0.61
C SER A 326 -3.78 14.93 1.37
N GLY A 327 -2.86 14.15 0.79
CA GLY A 327 -2.25 12.97 1.41
C GLY A 327 -3.12 11.70 1.41
N LYS A 328 -4.32 11.73 0.82
CA LYS A 328 -5.19 10.55 0.73
C LYS A 328 -4.58 9.45 -0.13
N TRP A 329 -3.90 9.85 -1.21
CA TRP A 329 -3.14 8.91 -2.05
C TRP A 329 -2.03 8.22 -1.26
N ASN A 330 -1.31 8.96 -0.40
CA ASN A 330 -0.25 8.36 0.42
C ASN A 330 -0.80 7.26 1.34
N GLY A 331 -1.97 7.50 1.96
CA GLY A 331 -2.63 6.48 2.78
C GLY A 331 -3.00 5.21 2.00
N LEU A 332 -3.46 5.34 0.75
CA LEU A 332 -3.73 4.20 -0.12
C LEU A 332 -2.43 3.45 -0.47
N ILE A 333 -1.38 4.18 -0.87
CA ILE A 333 -0.09 3.58 -1.25
C ILE A 333 0.61 2.93 -0.06
N GLU A 334 0.45 3.44 1.16
CA GLU A 334 0.98 2.80 2.37
C GLU A 334 0.34 1.42 2.61
N GLU A 335 -0.94 1.26 2.29
CA GLU A 335 -1.65 -0.02 2.42
C GLU A 335 -1.46 -0.96 1.21
N THR A 336 -0.91 -0.47 0.10
CA THR A 336 -0.72 -1.26 -1.13
C THR A 336 0.49 -2.18 -0.99
N LEU A 337 0.28 -3.48 -1.28
CA LEU A 337 1.30 -4.52 -1.25
C LEU A 337 1.53 -5.09 -2.65
N SER A 338 2.65 -5.80 -2.82
CA SER A 338 2.96 -6.49 -4.09
C SER A 338 1.85 -7.47 -4.47
N GLY A 339 1.43 -7.43 -5.74
CA GLY A 339 0.34 -8.25 -6.28
C GLY A 339 -1.07 -7.68 -6.05
N ASP A 340 -1.25 -6.61 -5.28
CA ASP A 340 -2.53 -5.92 -5.16
C ASP A 340 -2.93 -5.24 -6.47
N VAL A 341 -4.22 -4.91 -6.60
CA VAL A 341 -4.76 -4.18 -7.75
C VAL A 341 -5.27 -2.82 -7.28
N VAL A 342 -4.86 -1.75 -7.96
CA VAL A 342 -5.32 -0.39 -7.63
C VAL A 342 -6.14 0.16 -8.78
N LEU A 343 -7.43 0.40 -8.55
CA LEU A 343 -8.32 1.05 -9.51
C LEU A 343 -8.28 2.57 -9.30
N ILE A 344 -8.01 3.31 -10.38
CA ILE A 344 -7.86 4.78 -10.36
C ILE A 344 -8.99 5.40 -11.18
N TRP A 345 -9.91 6.06 -10.50
CA TRP A 345 -11.13 6.64 -11.05
C TRP A 345 -11.24 8.12 -10.68
N PHE A 346 -10.97 9.02 -11.63
CA PHE A 346 -11.17 10.46 -11.47
C PHE A 346 -11.50 11.12 -12.81
N MET A 347 -12.42 12.09 -12.85
CA MET A 347 -12.70 12.99 -13.97
C MET A 347 -13.65 14.11 -13.61
N HIS A 348 -14.75 13.81 -12.88
CA HIS A 348 -15.82 14.76 -12.65
C HIS A 348 -15.33 16.04 -11.99
N ASN A 349 -14.49 15.93 -10.97
CA ASN A 349 -13.96 17.06 -10.22
C ASN A 349 -12.74 17.69 -10.88
N ASP A 350 -11.98 16.92 -11.63
CA ASP A 350 -10.90 17.43 -12.47
C ASP A 350 -11.42 18.45 -13.50
N LYS A 351 -12.54 18.10 -14.14
CA LYS A 351 -13.22 18.96 -15.10
C LYS A 351 -14.00 20.09 -14.45
N GLY A 352 -14.77 19.79 -13.39
CA GLY A 352 -15.88 20.63 -12.99
C GLY A 352 -15.99 21.00 -11.51
N SER A 353 -14.94 20.82 -10.68
CA SER A 353 -15.01 21.20 -9.27
C SER A 353 -15.28 22.69 -9.10
N SER A 354 -16.17 23.04 -8.16
CA SER A 354 -16.37 24.42 -7.71
C SER A 354 -15.33 24.87 -6.69
N LYS A 355 -14.50 23.95 -6.20
CA LYS A 355 -13.42 24.25 -5.23
C LYS A 355 -12.18 24.73 -5.95
N ASP A 356 -11.60 25.82 -5.46
CA ASP A 356 -10.35 26.35 -5.99
C ASP A 356 -9.22 25.33 -5.88
N GLY A 357 -8.41 25.23 -6.94
CA GLY A 357 -7.25 24.35 -6.98
C GLY A 357 -7.55 22.86 -7.22
N TYR A 358 -8.83 22.44 -7.32
CA TYR A 358 -9.20 21.06 -7.57
C TYR A 358 -9.18 20.68 -9.05
N ARG A 359 -9.41 21.63 -9.95
CA ARG A 359 -9.43 21.37 -11.39
C ARG A 359 -8.04 21.08 -11.93
N THR A 360 -8.01 20.23 -12.94
CA THR A 360 -6.82 19.93 -13.73
C THR A 360 -7.07 20.27 -15.20
N ASP A 361 -6.04 20.28 -15.99
CA ASP A 361 -6.12 20.39 -17.44
C ASP A 361 -5.94 19.01 -18.07
N ALA A 362 -6.87 18.61 -18.95
CA ALA A 362 -6.90 17.28 -19.53
C ALA A 362 -5.66 16.95 -20.38
N ALA A 363 -5.07 17.96 -21.04
CA ALA A 363 -3.91 17.77 -21.90
C ALA A 363 -2.57 17.70 -21.13
N THR A 364 -2.52 18.22 -19.91
CA THR A 364 -1.29 18.36 -19.12
C THR A 364 -1.43 17.77 -17.73
N THR A 365 -1.82 18.55 -16.73
CA THR A 365 -1.75 18.19 -15.29
C THR A 365 -2.55 16.93 -14.93
N TYR A 366 -3.69 16.69 -15.56
CA TYR A 366 -4.43 15.44 -15.34
C TYR A 366 -3.61 14.21 -15.74
N ARG A 367 -2.96 14.27 -16.89
CA ARG A 367 -2.12 13.19 -17.40
C ARG A 367 -0.89 12.97 -16.51
N ASP A 368 -0.30 14.06 -16.01
CA ASP A 368 0.87 14.00 -15.11
C ASP A 368 0.50 13.29 -13.81
N TYR A 369 -0.60 13.65 -13.16
CA TYR A 369 -1.08 12.96 -11.95
C TYR A 369 -1.39 11.48 -12.20
N LEU A 370 -2.02 11.12 -13.34
CA LEU A 370 -2.25 9.72 -13.66
C LEU A 370 -0.95 8.92 -13.82
N LYS A 371 0.06 9.50 -14.48
CA LYS A 371 1.38 8.86 -14.63
C LYS A 371 2.09 8.69 -13.28
N GLU A 372 2.00 9.66 -12.40
CA GLU A 372 2.53 9.56 -11.04
C GLU A 372 1.83 8.45 -10.26
N TYR A 373 0.51 8.35 -10.30
CA TYR A 373 -0.27 7.29 -9.67
C TYR A 373 0.14 5.90 -10.17
N ILE A 374 0.26 5.73 -11.49
CA ILE A 374 0.71 4.48 -12.11
C ILE A 374 2.12 4.11 -11.63
N SER A 375 3.04 5.08 -11.59
CA SER A 375 4.41 4.89 -11.14
C SER A 375 4.47 4.45 -9.68
N ASP A 376 3.71 5.11 -8.80
CA ASP A 376 3.66 4.82 -7.37
C ASP A 376 3.12 3.40 -7.10
N VAL A 377 2.06 2.99 -7.81
CA VAL A 377 1.48 1.64 -7.72
C VAL A 377 2.47 0.58 -8.19
N ARG A 378 3.11 0.78 -9.34
CA ARG A 378 4.13 -0.13 -9.87
C ARG A 378 5.34 -0.22 -8.95
N GLY A 379 5.72 0.88 -8.31
CA GLY A 379 6.78 0.92 -7.29
C GLY A 379 6.50 0.03 -6.09
N LYS A 380 5.23 -0.30 -5.83
CA LYS A 380 4.81 -1.28 -4.81
C LYS A 380 4.77 -2.73 -5.32
N GLY A 381 5.06 -2.98 -6.61
CA GLY A 381 4.84 -4.27 -7.24
C GLY A 381 3.36 -4.62 -7.44
N ALA A 382 2.47 -3.63 -7.37
CA ALA A 382 1.03 -3.78 -7.56
C ALA A 382 0.62 -3.43 -9.00
N VAL A 383 -0.61 -3.79 -9.37
CA VAL A 383 -1.15 -3.61 -10.72
C VAL A 383 -2.05 -2.38 -10.77
N PRO A 384 -1.66 -1.30 -11.47
CA PRO A 384 -2.53 -0.17 -11.69
C PRO A 384 -3.55 -0.48 -12.80
N VAL A 385 -4.80 -0.07 -12.60
CA VAL A 385 -5.87 -0.12 -13.59
C VAL A 385 -6.53 1.25 -13.65
N LEU A 386 -6.46 1.90 -14.79
CA LEU A 386 -7.19 3.14 -15.04
C LEU A 386 -8.65 2.82 -15.36
N VAL A 387 -9.57 3.61 -14.81
CA VAL A 387 -11.01 3.42 -15.03
C VAL A 387 -11.63 4.76 -15.40
N THR A 388 -12.12 4.91 -16.65
CA THR A 388 -12.79 6.13 -17.03
C THR A 388 -14.10 6.27 -16.28
N SER A 389 -14.49 7.50 -15.94
CA SER A 389 -15.76 7.76 -15.23
C SER A 389 -16.96 7.48 -16.15
N ILE A 390 -18.07 7.04 -15.54
CA ILE A 390 -19.36 6.99 -16.25
C ILE A 390 -19.81 8.41 -16.64
N LEU A 391 -20.60 8.49 -17.70
CA LEU A 391 -21.20 9.74 -18.13
C LEU A 391 -22.25 10.24 -17.13
N PRO A 392 -22.28 11.55 -16.86
CA PRO A 392 -23.47 12.17 -16.29
C PRO A 392 -24.70 11.90 -17.18
N ARG A 393 -25.86 11.72 -16.54
CA ARG A 393 -27.14 11.56 -17.22
C ARG A 393 -27.58 12.87 -17.89
N GLN A 394 -27.04 13.13 -19.05
CA GLN A 394 -27.37 14.28 -19.88
C GLN A 394 -27.68 13.80 -21.30
N PHE A 395 -28.80 14.26 -21.83
CA PHE A 395 -29.25 13.89 -23.16
C PHE A 395 -29.36 15.12 -24.07
N GLU A 396 -29.07 14.94 -25.34
CA GLU A 396 -29.23 15.93 -26.36
C GLU A 396 -29.77 15.21 -27.61
N ASN A 397 -30.92 15.67 -28.12
CA ASN A 397 -31.63 15.02 -29.25
C ASN A 397 -31.88 13.53 -29.01
N GLY A 398 -32.21 13.13 -27.79
CA GLY A 398 -32.49 11.74 -27.42
C GLY A 398 -31.26 10.83 -27.30
N GLN A 399 -30.06 11.37 -27.46
CA GLN A 399 -28.80 10.63 -27.28
C GLN A 399 -28.04 11.09 -26.05
N PRO A 400 -27.31 10.20 -25.35
CA PRO A 400 -26.45 10.60 -24.24
C PRO A 400 -25.38 11.58 -24.71
N ARG A 401 -25.11 12.59 -23.90
CA ARG A 401 -24.09 13.59 -24.18
C ARG A 401 -22.76 13.22 -23.57
N ARG A 402 -21.67 13.22 -24.35
CA ARG A 402 -20.31 13.05 -23.84
C ARG A 402 -19.83 14.33 -23.15
N SER A 403 -20.29 14.50 -21.90
CA SER A 403 -20.13 15.73 -21.16
C SER A 403 -18.86 15.81 -20.30
N LEU A 404 -17.98 14.79 -20.34
CA LEU A 404 -16.72 14.79 -19.60
C LEU A 404 -15.57 15.52 -20.31
N GLY A 405 -15.82 16.05 -21.53
CA GLY A 405 -14.80 16.77 -22.32
C GLY A 405 -13.66 15.84 -22.74
N ASP A 406 -12.44 16.37 -22.73
CA ASP A 406 -11.25 15.65 -23.22
C ASP A 406 -10.63 14.70 -22.18
N PHE A 407 -11.16 14.62 -20.95
CA PHE A 407 -10.61 13.82 -19.87
C PHE A 407 -10.63 12.31 -20.17
N PRO A 408 -11.70 11.70 -20.73
CA PRO A 408 -11.68 10.29 -21.09
C PRO A 408 -10.59 9.96 -22.12
N ASP A 409 -10.44 10.80 -23.15
CA ASP A 409 -9.40 10.60 -24.17
C ASP A 409 -8.00 10.78 -23.61
N ALA A 410 -7.82 11.72 -22.68
CA ALA A 410 -6.55 11.89 -21.97
C ALA A 410 -6.19 10.65 -21.14
N MET A 411 -7.15 10.02 -20.44
CA MET A 411 -6.91 8.78 -19.68
C MET A 411 -6.62 7.61 -20.61
N ARG A 412 -7.33 7.45 -21.74
CA ARG A 412 -7.05 6.44 -22.77
C ARG A 412 -5.63 6.58 -23.32
N ALA A 413 -5.22 7.82 -23.61
CA ALA A 413 -3.87 8.11 -24.10
C ALA A 413 -2.80 7.77 -23.07
N VAL A 414 -3.00 8.11 -21.78
CA VAL A 414 -2.06 7.74 -20.70
C VAL A 414 -2.01 6.22 -20.56
N ALA A 415 -3.14 5.52 -20.61
CA ALA A 415 -3.17 4.06 -20.54
C ALA A 415 -2.32 3.43 -21.66
N GLN A 416 -2.45 3.94 -22.89
CA GLN A 416 -1.68 3.47 -24.03
C GLN A 416 -0.19 3.79 -23.91
N GLU A 417 0.17 5.04 -23.54
CA GLU A 417 1.56 5.48 -23.40
C GLU A 417 2.33 4.72 -22.31
N THR A 418 1.62 4.35 -21.25
CA THR A 418 2.22 3.68 -20.09
C THR A 418 1.99 2.18 -20.07
N GLU A 419 1.36 1.64 -21.11
CA GLU A 419 0.94 0.22 -21.17
C GLU A 419 0.17 -0.21 -19.91
N THR A 420 -0.72 0.67 -19.43
CA THR A 420 -1.54 0.43 -18.24
C THR A 420 -2.91 -0.09 -18.67
N LEU A 421 -3.43 -1.06 -17.92
CA LEU A 421 -4.76 -1.59 -18.14
C LEU A 421 -5.82 -0.51 -18.00
N LEU A 422 -6.84 -0.55 -18.84
CA LEU A 422 -7.93 0.41 -18.88
C LEU A 422 -9.29 -0.30 -18.90
N ILE A 423 -10.19 0.15 -18.03
CA ILE A 423 -11.63 -0.15 -18.08
C ILE A 423 -12.36 1.10 -18.58
N ASP A 424 -12.98 1.02 -19.72
CA ASP A 424 -13.61 2.17 -20.38
C ASP A 424 -15.09 2.31 -20.01
N CYS A 425 -15.35 2.76 -18.79
CA CYS A 425 -16.69 3.01 -18.28
C CYS A 425 -17.39 4.17 -19.00
N GLU A 426 -16.66 5.13 -19.57
CA GLU A 426 -17.26 6.23 -20.31
C GLU A 426 -17.97 5.72 -21.56
N GLN A 427 -17.30 4.92 -22.38
CA GLN A 427 -17.91 4.32 -23.57
C GLN A 427 -19.04 3.37 -23.20
N TRP A 428 -18.81 2.49 -22.22
CA TRP A 428 -19.84 1.57 -21.75
C TRP A 428 -21.11 2.30 -21.26
N SER A 429 -20.95 3.35 -20.48
CA SER A 429 -22.10 4.11 -19.96
C SER A 429 -22.82 4.90 -21.03
N TYR A 430 -22.12 5.33 -22.09
CA TYR A 430 -22.77 5.89 -23.27
C TYR A 430 -23.74 4.90 -23.89
N ASP A 431 -23.29 3.67 -24.16
CA ASP A 431 -24.11 2.62 -24.77
C ASP A 431 -25.26 2.19 -23.84
N TRP A 432 -24.99 2.08 -22.54
CA TRP A 432 -25.98 1.78 -21.51
C TRP A 432 -27.10 2.83 -21.46
N LEU A 433 -26.73 4.11 -21.38
CA LEU A 433 -27.70 5.22 -21.37
C LEU A 433 -28.46 5.34 -22.68
N ALA A 434 -27.81 5.12 -23.84
CA ALA A 434 -28.46 5.11 -25.15
C ALA A 434 -29.53 4.01 -25.26
N GLY A 435 -29.23 2.81 -24.73
CA GLY A 435 -30.17 1.70 -24.67
C GLY A 435 -31.37 1.93 -23.75
N LEU A 436 -31.17 2.65 -22.64
CA LEU A 436 -32.24 2.98 -21.67
C LEU A 436 -33.12 4.16 -22.14
N GLY A 437 -32.53 5.09 -22.87
CA GLY A 437 -33.11 6.40 -23.14
C GLY A 437 -33.20 7.30 -21.89
N GLU A 438 -33.65 8.54 -22.10
CA GLU A 438 -33.68 9.55 -21.05
C GLU A 438 -34.57 9.14 -19.86
N THR A 439 -35.83 8.74 -20.14
CA THR A 439 -36.76 8.32 -19.08
C THR A 439 -36.36 7.01 -18.41
N GLY A 440 -35.92 6.01 -19.18
CA GLY A 440 -35.53 4.71 -18.63
C GLY A 440 -34.31 4.77 -17.71
N SER A 441 -33.45 5.78 -17.88
CA SER A 441 -32.23 5.95 -17.08
C SER A 441 -32.49 6.66 -15.73
N GLU A 442 -33.64 7.30 -15.49
CA GLU A 442 -33.91 8.07 -14.27
C GLU A 442 -33.75 7.25 -12.99
N GLN A 443 -34.22 6.03 -12.97
CA GLN A 443 -34.18 5.15 -11.78
C GLN A 443 -32.76 4.84 -11.26
N TYR A 444 -31.73 5.04 -12.08
CA TYR A 444 -30.34 4.75 -11.75
C TYR A 444 -29.57 5.97 -11.21
N TYR A 445 -30.20 7.16 -11.25
CA TYR A 445 -29.63 8.41 -10.74
C TYR A 445 -30.47 8.96 -9.58
N VAL A 446 -29.82 9.65 -8.65
CA VAL A 446 -30.51 10.19 -7.50
C VAL A 446 -31.33 11.43 -7.84
N VAL A 447 -32.37 11.69 -7.09
CA VAL A 447 -33.12 12.94 -7.17
C VAL A 447 -32.27 14.07 -6.57
N ASP A 448 -32.27 15.26 -7.21
CA ASP A 448 -31.52 16.41 -6.70
C ASP A 448 -32.07 16.80 -5.31
N LYS A 449 -31.21 16.81 -4.30
CA LYS A 449 -31.58 17.14 -2.93
C LYS A 449 -32.14 18.57 -2.75
N ARG A 450 -31.82 19.47 -3.68
CA ARG A 450 -32.25 20.88 -3.67
C ARG A 450 -33.53 21.11 -4.43
N ASP A 451 -33.87 20.25 -5.38
CA ASP A 451 -35.07 20.30 -6.20
C ASP A 451 -35.57 18.88 -6.50
N PRO A 452 -36.52 18.36 -5.67
CA PRO A 452 -37.05 17.00 -5.83
C PRO A 452 -37.75 16.74 -7.16
N ALA A 453 -38.03 17.77 -7.97
CA ALA A 453 -38.55 17.62 -9.32
C ALA A 453 -37.45 17.37 -10.35
N LYS A 454 -36.17 17.35 -9.97
CA LYS A 454 -35.03 17.14 -10.83
C LYS A 454 -34.21 15.94 -10.42
N ILE A 455 -33.55 15.34 -11.41
CA ILE A 455 -32.56 14.29 -11.18
C ILE A 455 -31.18 14.94 -11.02
N ASP A 456 -30.42 14.50 -10.02
CA ASP A 456 -28.98 14.74 -9.97
C ASP A 456 -28.34 13.90 -11.06
N ASN A 457 -27.94 14.57 -12.11
CA ASN A 457 -27.42 13.88 -13.31
C ASN A 457 -26.03 13.24 -13.11
N THR A 458 -25.43 13.35 -11.94
CA THR A 458 -24.06 12.86 -11.67
C THR A 458 -24.07 11.65 -10.75
N HIS A 459 -24.78 11.73 -9.63
CA HIS A 459 -24.75 10.70 -8.60
C HIS A 459 -25.75 9.58 -8.88
N ILE A 460 -25.37 8.36 -8.56
CA ILE A 460 -26.14 7.14 -8.85
C ILE A 460 -26.80 6.57 -7.60
N THR A 461 -27.90 5.85 -7.81
CA THR A 461 -28.60 5.09 -6.79
C THR A 461 -27.86 3.77 -6.49
N HIS A 462 -28.32 3.05 -5.44
CA HIS A 462 -27.83 1.69 -5.15
C HIS A 462 -27.86 0.78 -6.38
N THR A 463 -29.01 0.73 -7.09
CA THR A 463 -29.15 -0.08 -8.30
C THR A 463 -28.21 0.35 -9.42
N GLY A 464 -28.02 1.67 -9.60
CA GLY A 464 -27.04 2.18 -10.56
C GLY A 464 -25.62 1.76 -10.19
N ALA A 465 -25.27 1.84 -8.90
CA ALA A 465 -23.95 1.47 -8.38
C ALA A 465 -23.66 -0.04 -8.54
N GLU A 466 -24.65 -0.90 -8.30
CA GLU A 466 -24.54 -2.35 -8.52
C GLU A 466 -24.25 -2.69 -9.98
N ILE A 467 -24.93 -2.03 -10.93
CA ILE A 467 -24.74 -2.25 -12.36
C ILE A 467 -23.32 -1.83 -12.78
N VAL A 468 -22.85 -0.66 -12.31
CA VAL A 468 -21.49 -0.18 -12.61
C VAL A 468 -20.44 -1.13 -11.99
N ALA A 469 -20.62 -1.53 -10.74
CA ALA A 469 -19.72 -2.47 -10.07
C ALA A 469 -19.64 -3.81 -10.80
N LYS A 470 -20.79 -4.32 -11.26
CA LYS A 470 -20.82 -5.57 -12.03
C LYS A 470 -20.04 -5.45 -13.35
N TYR A 471 -20.22 -4.36 -14.09
CA TYR A 471 -19.45 -4.12 -15.31
C TYR A 471 -17.93 -4.09 -15.04
N ILE A 472 -17.50 -3.34 -14.01
CA ILE A 472 -16.09 -3.25 -13.63
C ILE A 472 -15.55 -4.63 -13.22
N ALA A 473 -16.32 -5.40 -12.46
CA ALA A 473 -15.94 -6.75 -12.05
C ALA A 473 -15.75 -7.69 -13.24
N ASP A 474 -16.68 -7.65 -14.22
CA ASP A 474 -16.60 -8.45 -15.43
C ASP A 474 -15.39 -8.04 -16.31
N GLU A 475 -15.08 -6.74 -16.37
CA GLU A 475 -13.90 -6.24 -17.08
C GLU A 475 -12.58 -6.64 -16.39
N LEU A 476 -12.49 -6.61 -15.05
CA LEU A 476 -11.30 -7.10 -14.31
C LEU A 476 -11.02 -8.57 -14.63
N VAL A 477 -12.06 -9.39 -14.73
CA VAL A 477 -11.93 -10.80 -15.14
C VAL A 477 -11.53 -10.92 -16.61
N ARG A 478 -12.16 -10.15 -17.51
CA ARG A 478 -11.82 -10.15 -18.95
C ARG A 478 -10.37 -9.73 -19.21
N LEU A 479 -9.87 -8.78 -18.44
CA LEU A 479 -8.47 -8.30 -18.51
C LEU A 479 -7.46 -9.26 -17.88
N GLY A 480 -7.92 -10.33 -17.24
CA GLY A 480 -7.07 -11.30 -16.56
C GLY A 480 -6.42 -10.77 -15.26
N VAL A 481 -6.93 -9.64 -14.76
CA VAL A 481 -6.44 -9.01 -13.51
C VAL A 481 -7.01 -9.72 -12.29
N TRP A 482 -8.19 -10.31 -12.44
CA TRP A 482 -8.89 -11.03 -11.38
C TRP A 482 -9.45 -12.35 -11.89
N THR A 483 -9.42 -13.37 -11.03
CA THR A 483 -10.04 -14.68 -11.30
C THR A 483 -11.18 -14.88 -10.31
N LYS A 484 -12.38 -15.24 -10.84
CA LYS A 484 -13.56 -15.60 -10.02
C LYS A 484 -13.40 -16.99 -9.43
#